data_bf6f3085cf5409cec1ad66cf392afe07
#
_entry.id   bf6f3085cf5409cec1ad66cf392afe07
#
_cell.length_a   1.000
_cell.length_b   1.000
_cell.length_c   1.000
_cell.angle_alpha   90.00
_cell.angle_beta   90.00
_cell.angle_gamma   90.00
#
_symmetry.space_group_name_H-M   'P 1'
#
loop_
_entity.id
_entity.type
_entity.pdbx_description
1 polymer ?
#
loop_
_entity_poly.entity_id
_entity_poly.type
_entity_poly.pdbx_seq_one_letter_code
_entity_poly.pdbx_strand_id
1 'polypeptide(L)'
;MIAGIGIIIRPLLRTNRTQVQELNKHGTLTATFAREEEKLLACIHCGLCLEACPTYVVTGDENDGPRGRLYLMRAVGEGRLSGDSTAFERHIDRCLGCRACEQVCPAGVEYGQLLEAARGQLFESHPKRGFSYSLLRLVLKHVWLHPARLKFAFAISRLFRDSGFVRLLRKSGLAKLFSARFEFALALLESSAPGLQTKRDSSEKNSIARSSSQQQPVSLFTGCVGEGLFARVNRATTRVLEVNGFPVQTPSRQVCCGALHAHAGDLEGARMLARQNTVAFEADASVPVITNAGGCGAMLVSYAHLLADDAAFAERARSFSARVRDVGQQLETVEAKTAAAASDNPVTYDSSCHLLYGQHAADASLKMMNSVTNQDFVTLEGSERCCGGAGIYNLLEPDLSGAVLNEKLAAIRKSGAQVLASGNPGCQMQIGAGALLAGIDLVVCHPVELLDEAYAQAGVYKNNE
;
A
#
# COMPACT_ATOMS: atom_id res chain seq x y z
N MET A 1 32.48 45.12 -28.71
CA MET A 1 33.10 45.25 -27.39
C MET A 1 32.00 45.37 -26.37
N ILE A 2 31.58 44.26 -25.81
CA ILE A 2 30.79 44.22 -24.54
C ILE A 2 31.40 43.05 -23.75
N ALA A 3 32.12 43.41 -22.71
CA ALA A 3 32.85 42.51 -21.87
C ALA A 3 31.91 41.76 -20.92
N GLY A 4 32.15 40.48 -20.73
CA GLY A 4 31.43 39.61 -19.84
C GLY A 4 31.60 39.99 -18.38
N ILE A 5 30.49 39.88 -17.64
CA ILE A 5 30.48 39.81 -16.17
C ILE A 5 30.28 38.34 -15.81
N GLY A 6 31.39 37.67 -15.59
CA GLY A 6 31.39 36.35 -14.95
C GLY A 6 31.15 36.50 -13.44
N ILE A 7 29.96 36.12 -12.98
CA ILE A 7 29.69 36.01 -11.54
C ILE A 7 30.28 34.69 -11.09
N ILE A 8 31.40 34.77 -10.37
CA ILE A 8 32.03 33.67 -9.66
C ILE A 8 31.15 33.34 -8.43
N ILE A 9 30.30 32.33 -8.52
CA ILE A 9 29.68 31.69 -7.35
C ILE A 9 30.49 30.44 -7.05
N ARG A 10 31.45 30.57 -6.17
CA ARG A 10 32.11 29.51 -5.38
C ARG A 10 32.76 30.17 -4.15
N PRO A 11 32.83 29.51 -3.01
CA PRO A 11 32.11 28.39 -2.38
C PRO A 11 31.72 28.75 -0.93
N LEU A 12 30.49 28.53 -0.53
CA LEU A 12 30.09 28.59 0.91
C LEU A 12 29.46 27.27 1.40
N LEU A 13 29.83 26.13 0.81
CA LEU A 13 29.42 24.80 1.28
C LEU A 13 30.67 23.93 1.59
N ARG A 14 31.54 24.44 2.46
CA ARG A 14 32.37 23.58 3.30
C ARG A 14 31.71 23.55 4.68
N THR A 15 30.58 22.88 4.82
CA THR A 15 30.12 22.41 6.12
C THR A 15 31.17 21.44 6.64
N ASN A 16 31.77 21.85 7.73
CA ASN A 16 32.92 21.24 8.38
C ASN A 16 32.56 19.79 8.73
N ARG A 17 33.22 18.79 8.14
CA ARG A 17 33.14 17.37 8.54
C ARG A 17 33.28 17.19 10.06
N THR A 18 33.97 18.11 10.73
CA THR A 18 34.16 18.18 12.18
C THR A 18 32.83 18.50 12.91
N GLN A 19 31.96 19.37 12.36
CA GLN A 19 30.65 19.65 12.97
C GLN A 19 29.70 18.48 12.85
N VAL A 20 29.72 17.74 11.74
CA VAL A 20 28.94 16.50 11.55
C VAL A 20 29.44 15.41 12.51
N GLN A 21 30.75 15.35 12.76
CA GLN A 21 31.31 14.40 13.74
C GLN A 21 31.05 14.79 15.21
N GLU A 22 30.88 16.05 15.51
CA GLU A 22 30.49 16.50 16.86
C GLU A 22 29.00 16.32 17.14
N LEU A 23 28.13 16.48 16.12
CA LEU A 23 26.70 16.17 16.21
C LEU A 23 26.45 14.66 16.45
N ASN A 24 27.32 13.79 15.94
CA ASN A 24 27.26 12.34 16.19
C ASN A 24 27.56 11.93 17.65
N LYS A 25 27.92 12.84 18.52
CA LYS A 25 28.13 12.56 19.97
C LYS A 25 26.85 12.65 20.81
N HIS A 26 25.74 13.11 20.27
CA HIS A 26 24.49 13.36 21.00
C HIS A 26 23.29 12.53 20.55
N GLY A 27 23.48 11.26 20.16
CA GLY A 27 22.36 10.32 20.05
C GLY A 27 22.15 9.74 18.64
N THR A 28 21.50 8.56 18.61
CA THR A 28 21.20 7.75 17.43
C THR A 28 20.37 8.47 16.35
N LEU A 29 19.69 9.55 16.70
CA LEU A 29 18.81 10.32 15.80
C LEU A 29 19.57 11.04 14.67
N THR A 30 20.66 11.69 14.99
CA THR A 30 21.47 12.43 14.01
C THR A 30 22.08 11.52 12.95
N ALA A 31 22.42 10.27 13.30
CA ALA A 31 23.02 9.33 12.36
C ALA A 31 22.05 8.87 11.26
N THR A 32 20.76 8.71 11.56
CA THR A 32 19.74 8.27 10.59
C THR A 32 19.46 9.36 9.56
N PHE A 33 19.27 10.62 10.03
CA PHE A 33 19.05 11.74 9.11
C PHE A 33 20.30 12.19 8.38
N ALA A 34 21.51 11.91 8.90
CA ALA A 34 22.76 12.15 8.17
C ALA A 34 22.87 11.29 6.90
N ARG A 35 22.30 10.08 6.90
CA ARG A 35 22.22 9.23 5.68
C ARG A 35 21.25 9.78 4.63
N GLU A 36 20.21 10.46 5.06
CA GLU A 36 19.16 11.01 4.22
C GLU A 36 19.33 12.53 3.96
N GLU A 37 20.50 13.09 4.30
CA GLU A 37 20.76 14.54 4.24
C GLU A 37 20.52 15.12 2.85
N GLU A 38 21.01 14.48 1.80
CA GLU A 38 20.82 14.94 0.42
C GLU A 38 19.33 15.02 0.05
N LYS A 39 18.53 14.05 0.48
CA LYS A 39 17.08 14.02 0.22
C LYS A 39 16.34 15.10 1.04
N LEU A 40 16.74 15.34 2.29
CA LEU A 40 16.20 16.42 3.10
C LEU A 40 16.53 17.81 2.53
N LEU A 41 17.75 17.97 2.00
CA LEU A 41 18.22 19.22 1.40
C LEU A 41 17.64 19.47 -0.01
N ALA A 42 17.08 18.45 -0.68
CA ALA A 42 16.42 18.62 -1.97
C ALA A 42 15.17 19.51 -1.89
N CYS A 43 14.55 19.65 -0.71
CA CYS A 43 13.33 20.44 -0.55
C CYS A 43 13.60 21.94 -0.66
N ILE A 44 13.00 22.61 -1.67
CA ILE A 44 13.07 24.05 -1.91
C ILE A 44 11.93 24.85 -1.24
N HIS A 45 11.14 24.22 -0.40
CA HIS A 45 10.04 24.82 0.36
C HIS A 45 8.95 25.56 -0.48
N CYS A 46 8.73 25.18 -1.74
CA CYS A 46 7.78 25.84 -2.65
C CYS A 46 6.29 25.70 -2.26
N GLY A 47 5.93 24.68 -1.46
CA GLY A 47 4.56 24.48 -0.97
C GLY A 47 3.61 23.70 -1.88
N LEU A 48 4.00 23.33 -3.11
CA LEU A 48 3.13 22.58 -4.04
C LEU A 48 2.61 21.26 -3.50
N CYS A 49 3.33 20.65 -2.54
CA CYS A 49 2.94 19.40 -1.90
C CYS A 49 1.80 19.56 -0.89
N LEU A 50 1.42 20.77 -0.47
CA LEU A 50 0.41 20.98 0.57
C LEU A 50 -0.98 20.60 0.07
N GLU A 51 -1.38 21.04 -1.12
CA GLU A 51 -2.68 20.76 -1.73
C GLU A 51 -2.88 19.26 -2.01
N ALA A 52 -1.78 18.52 -2.27
CA ALA A 52 -1.81 17.09 -2.49
C ALA A 52 -1.86 16.28 -1.18
N CYS A 53 -1.65 16.92 -0.04
CA CYS A 53 -1.54 16.22 1.24
C CYS A 53 -2.90 16.12 1.96
N PRO A 54 -3.48 14.90 2.10
CA PRO A 54 -4.80 14.75 2.72
C PRO A 54 -4.82 15.18 4.19
N THR A 55 -3.72 15.02 4.93
CA THR A 55 -3.69 15.46 6.34
C THR A 55 -3.59 16.97 6.47
N TYR A 56 -2.89 17.64 5.58
CA TYR A 56 -2.87 19.10 5.54
C TYR A 56 -4.25 19.68 5.14
N VAL A 57 -4.87 19.12 4.12
CA VAL A 57 -6.20 19.57 3.66
C VAL A 57 -7.24 19.48 4.78
N VAL A 58 -7.18 18.42 5.60
CA VAL A 58 -8.10 18.22 6.73
C VAL A 58 -7.78 19.15 7.91
N THR A 59 -6.50 19.35 8.26
CA THR A 59 -6.12 20.05 9.49
C THR A 59 -5.83 21.53 9.32
N GLY A 60 -5.40 21.95 8.13
CA GLY A 60 -4.85 23.28 7.89
C GLY A 60 -3.53 23.57 8.62
N ASP A 61 -2.98 22.59 9.35
CA ASP A 61 -1.72 22.72 10.06
C ASP A 61 -0.56 22.37 9.14
N GLU A 62 0.35 23.33 8.94
CA GLU A 62 1.51 23.14 8.09
C GLU A 62 2.43 22.00 8.57
N ASN A 63 2.51 21.78 9.88
CA ASN A 63 3.29 20.68 10.43
C ASN A 63 2.67 19.30 10.09
N ASP A 64 1.38 19.24 9.77
CA ASP A 64 0.72 18.05 9.24
C ASP A 64 0.83 17.95 7.70
N GLY A 65 1.51 18.91 7.06
CA GLY A 65 1.89 18.91 5.65
C GLY A 65 3.28 18.31 5.40
N PRO A 66 3.60 17.94 4.15
CA PRO A 66 4.91 17.34 3.82
C PRO A 66 6.06 18.30 4.08
N ARG A 67 5.91 19.57 3.68
CA ARG A 67 6.93 20.62 3.87
C ARG A 67 7.24 20.84 5.33
N GLY A 68 6.23 20.97 6.19
CA GLY A 68 6.39 21.13 7.62
C GLY A 68 7.08 19.94 8.28
N ARG A 69 6.66 18.70 7.90
CA ARG A 69 7.32 17.47 8.38
C ARG A 69 8.78 17.39 7.96
N LEU A 70 9.14 17.76 6.73
CA LEU A 70 10.53 17.83 6.28
C LEU A 70 11.33 18.85 7.12
N TYR A 71 10.72 19.99 7.44
CA TYR A 71 11.34 20.98 8.31
C TYR A 71 11.59 20.43 9.73
N LEU A 72 10.63 19.68 10.29
CA LEU A 72 10.79 19.01 11.58
C LEU A 72 11.89 17.93 11.54
N MET A 73 11.92 17.09 10.48
CA MET A 73 12.98 16.10 10.29
C MET A 73 14.35 16.76 10.20
N ARG A 74 14.45 17.85 9.46
CA ARG A 74 15.68 18.64 9.34
C ARG A 74 16.09 19.27 10.68
N ALA A 75 15.14 19.83 11.43
CA ALA A 75 15.40 20.40 12.75
C ALA A 75 15.94 19.35 13.75
N VAL A 76 15.45 18.12 13.67
CA VAL A 76 15.97 16.98 14.46
C VAL A 76 17.37 16.59 13.98
N GLY A 77 17.58 16.47 12.67
CA GLY A 77 18.90 16.14 12.09
C GLY A 77 19.97 17.17 12.41
N GLU A 78 19.62 18.45 12.48
CA GLU A 78 20.50 19.56 12.85
C GLU A 78 20.64 19.76 14.37
N GLY A 79 19.95 18.96 15.19
CA GLY A 79 19.99 19.07 16.66
C GLY A 79 19.25 20.29 17.24
N ARG A 80 18.47 21.01 16.42
CA ARG A 80 17.64 22.16 16.86
C ARG A 80 16.35 21.72 17.57
N LEU A 81 15.90 20.50 17.31
CA LEU A 81 14.75 19.87 17.92
C LEU A 81 15.16 18.51 18.45
N SER A 82 14.73 18.16 19.66
CA SER A 82 14.96 16.81 20.19
C SER A 82 14.13 15.78 19.41
N GLY A 83 14.74 14.63 19.10
CA GLY A 83 14.05 13.53 18.43
C GLY A 83 12.97 12.86 19.28
N ASP A 84 12.96 13.10 20.59
CA ASP A 84 11.90 12.69 21.52
C ASP A 84 10.84 13.79 21.75
N SER A 85 10.87 14.86 20.95
CA SER A 85 9.86 15.90 20.99
C SER A 85 8.48 15.34 20.66
N THR A 86 7.51 15.61 21.53
CA THR A 86 6.10 15.23 21.32
C THR A 86 5.49 15.86 20.07
N ALA A 87 5.97 17.04 19.67
CA ALA A 87 5.57 17.69 18.43
C ALA A 87 6.08 16.92 17.22
N PHE A 88 7.36 16.51 17.20
CA PHE A 88 7.91 15.69 16.13
C PHE A 88 7.17 14.36 16.02
N GLU A 89 7.03 13.63 17.12
CA GLU A 89 6.28 12.37 17.16
C GLU A 89 4.87 12.53 16.60
N ARG A 90 4.10 13.49 17.10
CA ARG A 90 2.72 13.73 16.69
C ARG A 90 2.58 13.96 15.19
N HIS A 91 3.39 14.83 14.60
CA HIS A 91 3.24 15.19 13.19
C HIS A 91 3.77 14.11 12.24
N ILE A 92 4.79 13.35 12.63
CA ILE A 92 5.27 12.20 11.86
C ILE A 92 4.24 11.07 11.88
N ASP A 93 3.62 10.78 13.03
CA ASP A 93 2.60 9.73 13.14
C ASP A 93 1.32 10.03 12.37
N ARG A 94 0.93 11.29 12.31
CA ARG A 94 -0.23 11.75 11.55
C ARG A 94 -0.07 11.65 10.03
N CYS A 95 1.11 11.34 9.52
CA CYS A 95 1.30 11.13 8.09
C CYS A 95 0.69 9.79 7.65
N LEU A 96 -0.12 9.80 6.59
CA LEU A 96 -0.67 8.60 5.97
C LEU A 96 0.36 7.78 5.16
N GLY A 97 1.52 8.36 4.84
CA GLY A 97 2.52 7.70 3.98
C GLY A 97 2.02 7.43 2.56
N CYS A 98 1.04 8.19 2.08
CA CYS A 98 0.41 7.97 0.77
C CYS A 98 1.30 8.33 -0.43
N ARG A 99 2.36 9.12 -0.23
CA ARG A 99 3.35 9.56 -1.23
C ARG A 99 2.81 10.50 -2.33
N ALA A 100 1.57 11.00 -2.22
CA ALA A 100 1.02 11.96 -3.19
C ALA A 100 1.89 13.23 -3.32
N CYS A 101 2.56 13.65 -2.26
CA CYS A 101 3.48 14.78 -2.25
C CYS A 101 4.73 14.60 -3.12
N GLU A 102 5.14 13.36 -3.40
CA GLU A 102 6.29 13.07 -4.28
C GLU A 102 5.96 13.39 -5.74
N GLN A 103 4.76 13.03 -6.18
CA GLN A 103 4.31 13.21 -7.57
C GLN A 103 4.26 14.69 -7.97
N VAL A 104 3.92 15.57 -7.04
CA VAL A 104 3.80 17.03 -7.30
C VAL A 104 5.07 17.80 -6.96
N CYS A 105 6.13 17.11 -6.51
CA CYS A 105 7.36 17.74 -6.08
C CYS A 105 8.28 18.07 -7.26
N PRO A 106 8.52 19.35 -7.61
CA PRO A 106 9.41 19.70 -8.71
C PRO A 106 10.89 19.42 -8.41
N ALA A 107 11.23 19.28 -7.12
CA ALA A 107 12.58 18.98 -6.66
C ALA A 107 12.83 17.46 -6.46
N GLY A 108 11.85 16.61 -6.75
CA GLY A 108 12.00 15.16 -6.69
C GLY A 108 12.30 14.61 -5.29
N VAL A 109 11.75 15.21 -4.23
CA VAL A 109 11.98 14.74 -2.86
C VAL A 109 11.39 13.36 -2.66
N GLU A 110 12.21 12.38 -2.31
CA GLU A 110 11.81 11.00 -1.98
C GLU A 110 11.24 10.93 -0.54
N TYR A 111 10.07 11.56 -0.36
CA TYR A 111 9.46 11.77 0.96
C TYR A 111 9.14 10.47 1.70
N GLY A 112 8.73 9.41 1.00
CA GLY A 112 8.40 8.11 1.59
C GLY A 112 9.59 7.50 2.34
N GLN A 113 10.79 7.59 1.78
CA GLN A 113 12.02 7.07 2.39
C GLN A 113 12.38 7.89 3.65
N LEU A 114 12.26 9.21 3.57
CA LEU A 114 12.47 10.11 4.73
C LEU A 114 11.46 9.84 5.85
N LEU A 115 10.21 9.59 5.52
CA LEU A 115 9.18 9.24 6.49
C LEU A 115 9.47 7.89 7.17
N GLU A 116 9.90 6.89 6.42
CA GLU A 116 10.28 5.58 6.98
C GLU A 116 11.49 5.71 7.91
N ALA A 117 12.50 6.49 7.54
CA ALA A 117 13.64 6.80 8.40
C ALA A 117 13.19 7.50 9.71
N ALA A 118 12.33 8.52 9.61
CA ALA A 118 11.80 9.24 10.77
C ALA A 118 10.99 8.31 11.70
N ARG A 119 10.16 7.44 11.14
CA ARG A 119 9.40 6.44 11.91
C ARG A 119 10.29 5.39 12.55
N GLY A 120 11.32 4.93 11.82
CA GLY A 120 12.32 3.99 12.36
C GLY A 120 12.99 4.55 13.60
N GLN A 121 13.39 5.78 13.52
CA GLN A 121 13.98 6.50 14.62
C GLN A 121 13.05 6.63 15.84
N LEU A 122 11.78 7.02 15.61
CA LEU A 122 10.79 7.09 16.67
C LEU A 122 10.51 5.71 17.29
N PHE A 123 10.51 4.66 16.48
CA PHE A 123 10.31 3.29 16.96
C PHE A 123 11.43 2.82 17.89
N GLU A 124 12.67 3.18 17.61
CA GLU A 124 13.85 2.84 18.43
C GLU A 124 13.94 3.70 19.69
N SER A 125 13.73 5.03 19.56
CA SER A 125 13.92 5.99 20.65
C SER A 125 12.79 5.96 21.70
N HIS A 126 11.57 5.62 21.28
CA HIS A 126 10.37 5.65 22.13
C HIS A 126 9.71 4.27 22.27
N PRO A 127 10.28 3.34 23.05
CA PRO A 127 9.70 2.00 23.21
C PRO A 127 8.33 1.98 23.91
N LYS A 128 7.95 3.07 24.62
CA LYS A 128 6.71 3.17 25.42
C LYS A 128 5.78 4.30 24.91
N ARG A 129 5.28 4.19 23.69
CA ARG A 129 4.39 5.17 23.05
C ARG A 129 2.88 4.92 23.32
N GLY A 130 2.51 4.62 24.55
CA GLY A 130 1.13 4.32 24.92
C GLY A 130 0.69 2.89 24.61
N PHE A 131 -0.52 2.54 25.06
CA PHE A 131 -1.02 1.15 25.00
C PHE A 131 -1.19 0.64 23.56
N SER A 132 -1.77 1.44 22.67
CA SER A 132 -2.05 1.03 21.29
C SER A 132 -0.76 0.71 20.51
N TYR A 133 0.27 1.53 20.66
CA TYR A 133 1.58 1.27 20.03
C TYR A 133 2.30 0.08 20.67
N SER A 134 2.20 -0.10 21.99
CA SER A 134 2.78 -1.25 22.67
C SER A 134 2.13 -2.55 22.21
N LEU A 135 0.81 -2.56 22.07
CA LEU A 135 0.06 -3.69 21.52
C LEU A 135 0.44 -3.96 20.06
N LEU A 136 0.54 -2.91 19.25
CA LEU A 136 0.99 -3.03 17.86
C LEU A 136 2.37 -3.68 17.77
N ARG A 137 3.36 -3.19 18.53
CA ARG A 137 4.71 -3.78 18.56
C ARG A 137 4.69 -5.25 18.96
N LEU A 138 3.86 -5.61 19.95
CA LEU A 138 3.69 -7.00 20.37
C LEU A 138 3.14 -7.88 19.21
N VAL A 139 2.10 -7.40 18.53
CA VAL A 139 1.46 -8.10 17.40
C VAL A 139 2.43 -8.23 16.22
N LEU A 140 3.13 -7.16 15.85
CA LEU A 140 4.13 -7.19 14.78
C LEU A 140 5.21 -8.22 15.09
N LYS A 141 5.80 -8.17 16.29
CA LYS A 141 6.91 -9.06 16.71
C LYS A 141 6.49 -10.52 16.86
N HIS A 142 5.32 -10.80 17.44
CA HIS A 142 4.97 -12.16 17.85
C HIS A 142 3.95 -12.84 16.94
N VAL A 143 3.25 -12.11 16.07
CA VAL A 143 2.27 -12.67 15.14
C VAL A 143 2.73 -12.44 13.70
N TRP A 144 3.00 -11.20 13.30
CA TRP A 144 3.27 -10.85 11.90
C TRP A 144 4.59 -11.41 11.35
N LEU A 145 5.65 -11.50 12.18
CA LEU A 145 6.91 -12.14 11.82
C LEU A 145 6.85 -13.67 11.76
N HIS A 146 5.75 -14.28 12.22
CA HIS A 146 5.62 -15.73 12.30
C HIS A 146 4.52 -16.25 11.37
N PRO A 147 4.83 -16.78 10.17
CA PRO A 147 3.84 -17.18 9.17
C PRO A 147 2.76 -18.14 9.69
N ALA A 148 3.14 -19.11 10.54
CA ALA A 148 2.17 -20.07 11.11
C ALA A 148 1.16 -19.39 12.04
N ARG A 149 1.62 -18.50 12.92
CA ARG A 149 0.75 -17.75 13.84
C ARG A 149 -0.16 -16.79 13.07
N LEU A 150 0.38 -16.15 12.03
CA LEU A 150 -0.38 -15.25 11.17
C LEU A 150 -1.47 -16.00 10.39
N LYS A 151 -1.16 -17.16 9.81
CA LYS A 151 -2.14 -18.03 9.15
C LYS A 151 -3.25 -18.45 10.11
N PHE A 152 -2.92 -18.81 11.35
CA PHE A 152 -3.88 -19.17 12.39
C PHE A 152 -4.78 -17.98 12.77
N ALA A 153 -4.19 -16.79 12.98
CA ALA A 153 -4.94 -15.58 13.27
C ALA A 153 -5.94 -15.23 12.15
N PHE A 154 -5.53 -15.33 10.87
CA PHE A 154 -6.44 -15.12 9.75
C PHE A 154 -7.51 -16.20 9.63
N ALA A 155 -7.21 -17.47 9.96
CA ALA A 155 -8.20 -18.54 9.97
C ALA A 155 -9.30 -18.26 11.01
N ILE A 156 -8.94 -17.85 12.22
CA ILE A 156 -9.91 -17.41 13.25
C ILE A 156 -10.69 -16.20 12.78
N SER A 157 -10.02 -15.20 12.20
CA SER A 157 -10.69 -13.99 11.70
C SER A 157 -11.75 -14.31 10.63
N ARG A 158 -11.43 -15.23 9.69
CA ARG A 158 -12.40 -15.70 8.70
C ARG A 158 -13.57 -16.42 9.36
N LEU A 159 -13.30 -17.38 10.25
CA LEU A 159 -14.34 -18.12 10.97
C LEU A 159 -15.30 -17.15 11.69
N PHE A 160 -14.74 -16.15 12.37
CA PHE A 160 -15.52 -15.14 13.09
C PHE A 160 -16.33 -14.26 12.12
N ARG A 161 -15.75 -13.82 11.00
CA ARG A 161 -16.43 -13.06 9.95
C ARG A 161 -17.58 -13.88 9.31
N ASP A 162 -17.28 -15.11 8.91
CA ASP A 162 -18.17 -15.95 8.11
C ASP A 162 -19.29 -16.58 8.96
N SER A 163 -19.12 -16.65 10.30
CA SER A 163 -20.20 -17.05 11.24
C SER A 163 -21.38 -16.08 11.32
N GLY A 164 -21.23 -14.88 10.74
CA GLY A 164 -22.24 -13.81 10.86
C GLY A 164 -22.24 -13.07 12.19
N PHE A 165 -21.43 -13.51 13.17
CA PHE A 165 -21.36 -12.91 14.50
C PHE A 165 -20.87 -11.46 14.46
N VAL A 166 -19.90 -11.15 13.59
CA VAL A 166 -19.41 -9.76 13.34
C VAL A 166 -20.57 -8.85 12.93
N ARG A 167 -21.38 -9.31 11.95
CA ARG A 167 -22.57 -8.59 11.48
C ARG A 167 -23.61 -8.39 12.58
N LEU A 168 -23.83 -9.41 13.38
CA LEU A 168 -24.77 -9.33 14.51
C LEU A 168 -24.31 -8.31 15.55
N LEU A 169 -23.05 -8.37 15.98
CA LEU A 169 -22.48 -7.42 16.96
C LEU A 169 -22.55 -5.98 16.45
N ARG A 170 -22.25 -5.74 15.17
CA ARG A 170 -22.32 -4.40 14.58
C ARG A 170 -23.77 -3.90 14.49
N LYS A 171 -24.68 -4.71 13.94
CA LYS A 171 -26.09 -4.33 13.76
C LYS A 171 -26.86 -4.15 15.08
N SER A 172 -26.47 -4.86 16.15
CA SER A 172 -27.09 -4.70 17.48
C SER A 172 -26.69 -3.40 18.19
N GLY A 173 -25.69 -2.66 17.66
CA GLY A 173 -25.13 -1.47 18.30
C GLY A 173 -24.22 -1.76 19.49
N LEU A 174 -24.07 -3.01 19.93
CA LEU A 174 -23.22 -3.39 21.06
C LEU A 174 -21.76 -3.01 20.81
N ALA A 175 -21.28 -3.15 19.58
CA ALA A 175 -19.91 -2.76 19.21
C ALA A 175 -19.65 -1.27 19.47
N LYS A 176 -20.60 -0.40 19.15
CA LYS A 176 -20.53 1.05 19.36
C LYS A 176 -20.51 1.43 20.84
N LEU A 177 -21.19 0.66 21.68
CA LEU A 177 -21.18 0.87 23.15
C LEU A 177 -19.78 0.64 23.74
N PHE A 178 -18.98 -0.26 23.17
CA PHE A 178 -17.59 -0.45 23.61
C PHE A 178 -16.68 0.69 23.13
N SER A 179 -16.62 0.93 21.83
CA SER A 179 -15.94 2.09 21.25
C SER A 179 -16.20 2.19 19.74
N ALA A 180 -16.13 3.40 19.19
CA ALA A 180 -16.19 3.60 17.73
C ALA A 180 -15.03 2.89 17.00
N ARG A 181 -13.83 2.79 17.61
CA ARG A 181 -12.69 2.05 17.05
C ARG A 181 -12.99 0.55 16.93
N PHE A 182 -13.66 -0.03 17.92
CA PHE A 182 -14.03 -1.45 17.88
C PHE A 182 -15.08 -1.72 16.81
N GLU A 183 -16.12 -0.87 16.72
CA GLU A 183 -17.12 -0.95 15.65
C GLU A 183 -16.48 -0.86 14.27
N PHE A 184 -15.56 0.08 14.07
CA PHE A 184 -14.82 0.22 12.81
C PHE A 184 -13.94 -0.99 12.50
N ALA A 185 -13.26 -1.57 13.49
CA ALA A 185 -12.48 -2.79 13.33
C ALA A 185 -13.34 -3.99 12.89
N LEU A 186 -14.54 -4.13 13.43
CA LEU A 186 -15.51 -5.14 12.99
C LEU A 186 -16.00 -4.88 11.56
N ALA A 187 -16.27 -3.61 11.21
CA ALA A 187 -16.65 -3.24 9.85
C ALA A 187 -15.54 -3.50 8.84
N LEU A 188 -14.26 -3.27 9.19
CA LEU A 188 -13.09 -3.65 8.37
C LEU A 188 -13.07 -5.16 8.11
N LEU A 189 -13.31 -5.97 9.12
CA LEU A 189 -13.33 -7.43 8.96
C LEU A 189 -14.54 -7.87 8.10
N GLU A 190 -15.73 -7.32 8.34
CA GLU A 190 -16.94 -7.62 7.56
C GLU A 190 -16.76 -7.24 6.08
N SER A 191 -16.18 -6.09 5.79
CA SER A 191 -15.95 -5.61 4.41
C SER A 191 -14.94 -6.45 3.62
N SER A 192 -14.13 -7.27 4.28
CA SER A 192 -13.23 -8.23 3.62
C SER A 192 -13.97 -9.46 3.03
N ALA A 193 -15.26 -9.63 3.34
CA ALA A 193 -16.09 -10.69 2.74
C ALA A 193 -16.24 -10.49 1.22
N PRO A 194 -16.50 -11.56 0.44
CA PRO A 194 -16.77 -11.44 -0.98
C PRO A 194 -17.95 -10.50 -1.26
N GLY A 195 -17.73 -9.47 -2.06
CA GLY A 195 -18.78 -8.54 -2.48
C GLY A 195 -19.45 -8.97 -3.79
N LEU A 196 -18.68 -9.45 -4.75
CA LEU A 196 -19.19 -10.02 -6.00
C LEU A 196 -19.64 -11.47 -5.72
N GLN A 197 -20.88 -11.77 -6.06
CA GLN A 197 -21.41 -13.13 -5.98
C GLN A 197 -20.95 -13.93 -7.21
N THR A 198 -19.74 -14.47 -7.15
CA THR A 198 -19.40 -15.52 -8.11
C THR A 198 -20.20 -16.76 -7.76
N LYS A 199 -21.15 -17.18 -8.62
CA LYS A 199 -21.87 -18.47 -8.53
C LYS A 199 -20.94 -19.69 -8.71
N ARG A 200 -19.64 -19.50 -8.53
CA ARG A 200 -18.64 -20.55 -8.69
C ARG A 200 -18.44 -21.30 -7.39
N ASP A 201 -18.74 -22.58 -7.44
CA ASP A 201 -18.37 -23.52 -6.39
C ASP A 201 -16.84 -23.57 -6.24
N SER A 202 -16.37 -23.46 -5.00
CA SER A 202 -14.95 -23.50 -4.62
C SER A 202 -14.28 -24.87 -4.95
N SER A 203 -15.03 -25.82 -5.46
CA SER A 203 -14.60 -27.18 -5.78
C SER A 203 -14.20 -27.41 -7.25
N GLU A 204 -14.48 -26.49 -8.17
CA GLU A 204 -14.03 -26.64 -9.54
C GLU A 204 -12.52 -26.45 -9.64
N LYS A 205 -11.78 -27.54 -9.52
CA LYS A 205 -10.44 -27.70 -10.10
C LYS A 205 -10.59 -27.68 -11.62
N ASN A 206 -10.85 -26.52 -12.18
CA ASN A 206 -10.91 -26.40 -13.63
C ASN A 206 -9.49 -26.57 -14.16
N SER A 207 -9.33 -27.58 -15.02
CA SER A 207 -8.26 -27.61 -16.00
C SER A 207 -8.46 -26.37 -16.89
N ILE A 208 -7.77 -25.27 -16.55
CA ILE A 208 -7.76 -24.08 -17.38
C ILE A 208 -7.09 -24.50 -18.68
N ALA A 209 -7.80 -24.32 -19.77
CA ALA A 209 -7.28 -24.54 -21.09
C ALA A 209 -6.08 -23.62 -21.31
N ARG A 210 -4.89 -24.22 -21.40
CA ARG A 210 -3.65 -23.48 -21.63
C ARG A 210 -3.72 -22.85 -23.02
N SER A 211 -3.53 -21.52 -23.07
CA SER A 211 -3.37 -20.82 -24.34
C SER A 211 -2.28 -21.48 -25.19
N SER A 212 -2.50 -21.60 -26.49
CA SER A 212 -1.53 -22.15 -27.45
C SER A 212 -0.23 -21.33 -27.56
N SER A 213 -0.25 -20.04 -27.16
CA SER A 213 0.94 -19.18 -27.02
C SER A 213 1.43 -19.20 -25.57
N GLN A 214 2.43 -20.00 -25.30
CA GLN A 214 3.02 -20.08 -23.98
C GLN A 214 3.98 -18.90 -23.77
N GLN A 215 3.57 -17.93 -22.94
CA GLN A 215 4.41 -16.84 -22.49
C GLN A 215 5.39 -17.32 -21.41
N GLN A 216 6.36 -16.48 -21.07
CA GLN A 216 7.24 -16.77 -19.93
C GLN A 216 6.43 -16.93 -18.65
N PRO A 217 6.81 -17.87 -17.76
CA PRO A 217 6.14 -18.03 -16.47
C PRO A 217 6.26 -16.75 -15.63
N VAL A 218 5.34 -16.60 -14.69
CA VAL A 218 5.36 -15.51 -13.70
C VAL A 218 5.26 -16.08 -12.29
N SER A 219 5.83 -15.38 -11.31
CA SER A 219 5.78 -15.77 -9.90
C SER A 219 4.82 -14.86 -9.13
N LEU A 220 3.73 -15.42 -8.59
CA LEU A 220 2.73 -14.66 -7.86
C LEU A 220 3.13 -14.45 -6.40
N PHE A 221 3.18 -13.18 -5.98
CA PHE A 221 3.26 -12.80 -4.58
C PHE A 221 1.85 -12.68 -4.00
N THR A 222 1.48 -13.62 -3.12
CA THR A 222 0.10 -13.72 -2.59
C THR A 222 -0.19 -12.76 -1.44
N GLY A 223 0.86 -12.29 -0.75
CA GLY A 223 0.73 -11.40 0.40
C GLY A 223 0.05 -12.03 1.63
N CYS A 224 0.19 -11.38 2.79
CA CYS A 224 -0.37 -11.92 4.03
C CYS A 224 -1.90 -11.67 4.15
N VAL A 225 -2.35 -10.44 3.98
CA VAL A 225 -3.78 -10.08 3.98
C VAL A 225 -4.47 -10.60 2.71
N GLY A 226 -3.76 -10.56 1.56
CA GLY A 226 -4.22 -11.14 0.29
C GLY A 226 -4.61 -12.60 0.48
N GLU A 227 -3.70 -13.44 0.97
CA GLU A 227 -4.00 -14.86 1.20
C GLU A 227 -4.92 -15.07 2.41
N GLY A 228 -4.77 -14.24 3.45
CA GLY A 228 -5.52 -14.37 4.70
C GLY A 228 -7.01 -14.07 4.56
N LEU A 229 -7.38 -12.98 3.91
CA LEU A 229 -8.77 -12.49 3.84
C LEU A 229 -9.32 -12.35 2.42
N PHE A 230 -8.43 -12.23 1.41
CA PHE A 230 -8.75 -11.96 0.01
C PHE A 230 -8.21 -13.05 -0.93
N ALA A 231 -8.07 -14.29 -0.48
CA ALA A 231 -7.56 -15.40 -1.30
C ALA A 231 -8.32 -15.57 -2.66
N ARG A 232 -9.56 -15.07 -2.73
CA ARG A 232 -10.33 -15.01 -3.98
C ARG A 232 -9.64 -14.16 -5.06
N VAL A 233 -9.02 -13.02 -4.65
CA VAL A 233 -8.28 -12.13 -5.56
C VAL A 233 -7.04 -12.84 -6.12
N ASN A 234 -6.29 -13.56 -5.26
CA ASN A 234 -5.15 -14.36 -5.71
C ASN A 234 -5.56 -15.43 -6.72
N ARG A 235 -6.68 -16.13 -6.47
CA ARG A 235 -7.23 -17.12 -7.42
C ARG A 235 -7.69 -16.49 -8.72
N ALA A 236 -8.38 -15.34 -8.68
CA ALA A 236 -8.77 -14.59 -9.86
C ALA A 236 -7.53 -14.17 -10.67
N THR A 237 -6.50 -13.63 -10.01
CA THR A 237 -5.23 -13.24 -10.61
C THR A 237 -4.58 -14.44 -11.35
N THR A 238 -4.51 -15.60 -10.69
CA THR A 238 -3.97 -16.82 -11.31
C THR A 238 -4.74 -17.18 -12.59
N ARG A 239 -6.08 -17.27 -12.51
CA ARG A 239 -6.91 -17.64 -13.67
C ARG A 239 -6.78 -16.65 -14.83
N VAL A 240 -6.83 -15.35 -14.52
CA VAL A 240 -6.71 -14.31 -15.54
C VAL A 240 -5.34 -14.35 -16.22
N LEU A 241 -4.26 -14.54 -15.47
CA LEU A 241 -2.92 -14.66 -16.05
C LEU A 241 -2.77 -15.93 -16.90
N GLU A 242 -3.21 -17.09 -16.40
CA GLU A 242 -3.09 -18.37 -17.10
C GLU A 242 -3.86 -18.37 -18.41
N VAL A 243 -5.08 -17.84 -18.45
CA VAL A 243 -5.89 -17.78 -19.70
C VAL A 243 -5.31 -16.80 -20.71
N ASN A 244 -4.52 -15.80 -20.26
CA ASN A 244 -3.77 -14.90 -21.13
C ASN A 244 -2.36 -15.41 -21.46
N GLY A 245 -2.06 -16.69 -21.18
CA GLY A 245 -0.86 -17.38 -21.62
C GLY A 245 0.31 -17.39 -20.64
N PHE A 246 0.17 -16.85 -19.45
CA PHE A 246 1.22 -16.82 -18.43
C PHE A 246 1.09 -17.98 -17.45
N PRO A 247 1.97 -19.00 -17.47
CA PRO A 247 2.02 -20.01 -16.40
C PRO A 247 2.33 -19.36 -15.06
N VAL A 248 1.50 -19.59 -14.05
CA VAL A 248 1.66 -18.96 -12.71
C VAL A 248 2.31 -19.92 -11.74
N GLN A 249 3.41 -19.48 -11.14
CA GLN A 249 4.09 -20.16 -10.03
C GLN A 249 3.83 -19.40 -8.72
N THR A 250 3.67 -20.13 -7.63
CA THR A 250 3.48 -19.53 -6.31
C THR A 250 4.51 -20.08 -5.33
N PRO A 251 5.62 -19.35 -5.08
CA PRO A 251 6.65 -19.81 -4.15
C PRO A 251 6.09 -20.04 -2.74
N SER A 252 6.27 -21.25 -2.21
CA SER A 252 5.68 -21.66 -0.92
C SER A 252 6.33 -21.00 0.31
N ARG A 253 7.57 -20.51 0.17
CA ARG A 253 8.35 -19.89 1.25
C ARG A 253 8.17 -18.38 1.37
N GLN A 254 7.32 -17.78 0.54
CA GLN A 254 7.03 -16.35 0.65
C GLN A 254 6.37 -16.01 1.99
N VAL A 255 6.64 -14.81 2.47
CA VAL A 255 6.11 -14.27 3.74
C VAL A 255 5.45 -12.91 3.51
N CYS A 256 5.02 -12.22 4.59
CA CYS A 256 4.51 -10.84 4.48
C CYS A 256 5.52 -9.93 3.76
N CYS A 257 5.03 -8.97 2.97
CA CYS A 257 5.90 -7.98 2.28
C CYS A 257 6.68 -7.07 3.24
N GLY A 258 6.25 -6.93 4.50
CA GLY A 258 6.90 -6.06 5.47
C GLY A 258 6.35 -4.64 5.54
N ALA A 259 5.39 -4.25 4.70
CA ALA A 259 4.85 -2.89 4.66
C ALA A 259 4.32 -2.40 6.02
N LEU A 260 3.61 -3.24 6.77
CA LEU A 260 3.12 -2.86 8.10
C LEU A 260 4.25 -2.61 9.11
N HIS A 261 5.34 -3.36 9.01
CA HIS A 261 6.54 -3.15 9.82
C HIS A 261 7.19 -1.80 9.46
N ALA A 262 7.43 -1.54 8.17
CA ALA A 262 8.02 -0.28 7.71
C ALA A 262 7.15 0.93 8.11
N HIS A 263 5.83 0.83 7.91
CA HIS A 263 4.89 1.90 8.28
C HIS A 263 4.79 2.14 9.80
N ALA A 264 5.04 1.11 10.62
CA ALA A 264 5.12 1.23 12.07
C ALA A 264 6.52 1.68 12.57
N GLY A 265 7.52 1.78 11.68
CA GLY A 265 8.90 2.11 12.01
C GLY A 265 9.77 0.91 12.43
N ASP A 266 9.23 -0.31 12.44
CA ASP A 266 10.00 -1.54 12.69
C ASP A 266 10.77 -1.95 11.43
N LEU A 267 11.81 -1.15 11.11
CA LEU A 267 12.59 -1.36 9.88
C LEU A 267 13.36 -2.68 9.91
N GLU A 268 13.81 -3.15 11.07
CA GLU A 268 14.51 -4.44 11.12
C GLU A 268 13.55 -5.61 10.87
N GLY A 269 12.34 -5.58 11.42
CA GLY A 269 11.29 -6.54 11.08
C GLY A 269 10.97 -6.54 9.57
N ALA A 270 10.90 -5.35 8.96
CA ALA A 270 10.72 -5.22 7.52
C ALA A 270 11.90 -5.82 6.73
N ARG A 271 13.16 -5.57 7.13
CA ARG A 271 14.37 -6.13 6.52
C ARG A 271 14.40 -7.65 6.62
N MET A 272 14.04 -8.21 7.77
CA MET A 272 13.96 -9.67 7.95
C MET A 272 13.00 -10.32 6.95
N LEU A 273 11.83 -9.73 6.75
CA LEU A 273 10.83 -10.22 5.80
C LEU A 273 11.29 -10.01 4.35
N ALA A 274 11.94 -8.89 4.05
CA ALA A 274 12.50 -8.62 2.73
C ALA A 274 13.58 -9.63 2.34
N ARG A 275 14.51 -9.98 3.25
CA ARG A 275 15.52 -11.02 3.01
C ARG A 275 14.87 -12.38 2.70
N GLN A 276 13.85 -12.77 3.47
CA GLN A 276 13.14 -14.03 3.26
C GLN A 276 12.42 -14.08 1.90
N ASN A 277 11.74 -13.00 1.52
CA ASN A 277 11.07 -12.93 0.23
C ASN A 277 12.08 -12.91 -0.93
N THR A 278 13.18 -12.17 -0.81
CA THR A 278 14.24 -12.17 -1.82
C THR A 278 14.73 -13.59 -2.10
N VAL A 279 15.01 -14.39 -1.04
CA VAL A 279 15.40 -15.81 -1.17
C VAL A 279 14.26 -16.66 -1.77
N ALA A 280 13.02 -16.43 -1.36
CA ALA A 280 11.89 -17.25 -1.81
C ALA A 280 11.62 -17.14 -3.33
N PHE A 281 12.01 -16.02 -3.96
CA PHE A 281 11.81 -15.73 -5.38
C PHE A 281 13.10 -15.79 -6.23
N GLU A 282 14.18 -16.36 -5.70
CA GLU A 282 15.46 -16.48 -6.41
C GLU A 282 15.58 -17.70 -7.32
N ALA A 283 14.74 -18.71 -7.16
CA ALA A 283 14.84 -19.97 -7.91
C ALA A 283 14.90 -19.75 -9.43
N ASP A 284 14.24 -18.70 -9.91
CA ASP A 284 14.39 -18.20 -11.28
C ASP A 284 14.43 -16.66 -11.28
N ALA A 285 15.62 -16.11 -11.38
CA ALA A 285 15.85 -14.67 -11.35
C ALA A 285 15.41 -13.93 -12.62
N SER A 286 14.99 -14.63 -13.68
CA SER A 286 14.46 -14.04 -14.91
C SER A 286 12.94 -13.82 -14.87
N VAL A 287 12.22 -14.51 -13.96
CA VAL A 287 10.76 -14.54 -13.90
C VAL A 287 10.22 -13.28 -13.20
N PRO A 288 9.25 -12.56 -13.80
CA PRO A 288 8.57 -11.44 -13.15
C PRO A 288 7.87 -11.86 -11.85
N VAL A 289 7.91 -10.97 -10.85
CA VAL A 289 7.19 -11.14 -9.57
C VAL A 289 5.91 -10.30 -9.63
N ILE A 290 4.77 -11.00 -9.69
CA ILE A 290 3.47 -10.36 -9.87
C ILE A 290 2.80 -10.14 -8.51
N THR A 291 2.27 -8.95 -8.30
CA THR A 291 1.45 -8.60 -7.15
C THR A 291 0.09 -8.06 -7.61
N ASN A 292 -0.93 -8.24 -6.79
CA ASN A 292 -2.28 -7.70 -6.96
C ASN A 292 -2.66 -6.79 -5.77
N ALA A 293 -1.68 -6.22 -5.09
CA ALA A 293 -1.91 -5.40 -3.92
C ALA A 293 -0.92 -4.24 -3.89
N GLY A 294 -1.38 -3.03 -4.24
CA GLY A 294 -0.53 -1.85 -4.37
C GLY A 294 0.36 -1.55 -3.16
N GLY A 295 -0.14 -1.77 -1.93
CA GLY A 295 0.68 -1.64 -0.73
C GLY A 295 1.81 -2.67 -0.63
N CYS A 296 1.57 -3.91 -1.08
CA CYS A 296 2.62 -4.92 -1.18
C CYS A 296 3.59 -4.59 -2.31
N GLY A 297 3.08 -4.22 -3.49
CA GLY A 297 3.90 -3.88 -4.65
C GLY A 297 4.86 -2.73 -4.38
N ALA A 298 4.39 -1.64 -3.81
CA ALA A 298 5.23 -0.51 -3.41
C ALA A 298 6.33 -0.93 -2.42
N MET A 299 6.02 -1.81 -1.46
CA MET A 299 7.00 -2.32 -0.50
C MET A 299 8.03 -3.23 -1.17
N LEU A 300 7.61 -4.14 -2.05
CA LEU A 300 8.51 -5.05 -2.77
C LEU A 300 9.48 -4.29 -3.69
N VAL A 301 9.01 -3.23 -4.36
CA VAL A 301 9.86 -2.33 -5.15
C VAL A 301 10.87 -1.60 -4.25
N SER A 302 10.49 -1.26 -3.02
CA SER A 302 11.36 -0.55 -2.05
C SER A 302 12.43 -1.46 -1.41
N TYR A 303 12.45 -2.77 -1.64
CA TYR A 303 13.47 -3.66 -1.05
C TYR A 303 14.90 -3.28 -1.46
N ALA A 304 15.09 -2.76 -2.68
CA ALA A 304 16.37 -2.25 -3.15
C ALA A 304 16.93 -1.15 -2.23
N HIS A 305 16.07 -0.24 -1.77
CA HIS A 305 16.44 0.81 -0.82
C HIS A 305 16.55 0.27 0.61
N LEU A 306 15.57 -0.53 1.06
CA LEU A 306 15.51 -1.05 2.43
C LEU A 306 16.72 -1.90 2.81
N LEU A 307 17.30 -2.64 1.83
CA LEU A 307 18.46 -3.51 2.01
C LEU A 307 19.73 -2.95 1.36
N ALA A 308 19.78 -1.65 1.01
CA ALA A 308 20.92 -1.05 0.31
C ALA A 308 22.26 -1.20 1.06
N ASP A 309 22.23 -1.17 2.40
CA ASP A 309 23.40 -1.32 3.26
C ASP A 309 23.68 -2.78 3.67
N ASP A 310 22.89 -3.74 3.22
CA ASP A 310 23.08 -5.16 3.53
C ASP A 310 24.05 -5.79 2.55
N ALA A 311 25.31 -6.01 2.97
CA ALA A 311 26.36 -6.54 2.11
C ALA A 311 25.99 -7.88 1.42
N ALA A 312 25.14 -8.70 2.04
CA ALA A 312 24.71 -9.99 1.49
C ALA A 312 23.48 -9.90 0.59
N PHE A 313 22.65 -8.85 0.76
CA PHE A 313 21.35 -8.77 0.10
C PHE A 313 21.15 -7.55 -0.80
N ALA A 314 21.99 -6.53 -0.77
CA ALA A 314 21.80 -5.30 -1.55
C ALA A 314 21.58 -5.56 -3.04
N GLU A 315 22.46 -6.35 -3.69
CA GLU A 315 22.34 -6.68 -5.12
C GLU A 315 21.15 -7.60 -5.40
N ARG A 316 20.94 -8.59 -4.54
CA ARG A 316 19.82 -9.54 -4.63
C ARG A 316 18.47 -8.82 -4.53
N ALA A 317 18.35 -7.87 -3.58
CA ALA A 317 17.14 -7.05 -3.41
C ALA A 317 16.91 -6.11 -4.61
N ARG A 318 17.99 -5.55 -5.18
CA ARG A 318 17.92 -4.72 -6.38
C ARG A 318 17.41 -5.52 -7.59
N SER A 319 17.97 -6.71 -7.82
CA SER A 319 17.49 -7.65 -8.84
C SER A 319 16.05 -8.09 -8.62
N PHE A 320 15.66 -8.39 -7.38
CA PHE A 320 14.30 -8.74 -7.02
C PHE A 320 13.32 -7.58 -7.31
N SER A 321 13.61 -6.38 -6.81
CA SER A 321 12.74 -5.21 -6.94
C SER A 321 12.48 -4.81 -8.40
N ALA A 322 13.50 -4.96 -9.26
CA ALA A 322 13.39 -4.65 -10.69
C ALA A 322 12.42 -5.57 -11.45
N ARG A 323 12.10 -6.75 -10.92
CA ARG A 323 11.17 -7.73 -11.50
C ARG A 323 9.73 -7.60 -11.01
N VAL A 324 9.49 -6.76 -10.00
CA VAL A 324 8.15 -6.61 -9.40
C VAL A 324 7.25 -5.83 -10.35
N ARG A 325 6.07 -6.40 -10.63
CA ARG A 325 5.02 -5.80 -11.46
C ARG A 325 3.66 -5.99 -10.82
N ASP A 326 2.76 -5.06 -11.07
CA ASP A 326 1.33 -5.27 -10.83
C ASP A 326 0.73 -6.21 -11.88
N VAL A 327 -0.36 -6.89 -11.54
CA VAL A 327 -1.07 -7.77 -12.48
C VAL A 327 -1.51 -7.03 -13.75
N GLY A 328 -1.93 -5.77 -13.62
CA GLY A 328 -2.27 -4.92 -14.75
C GLY A 328 -1.05 -4.69 -15.66
N GLN A 329 0.10 -4.34 -15.09
CA GLN A 329 1.35 -4.15 -15.84
C GLN A 329 1.81 -5.43 -16.57
N GLN A 330 1.56 -6.60 -15.97
CA GLN A 330 1.88 -7.86 -16.64
C GLN A 330 0.94 -8.12 -17.82
N LEU A 331 -0.34 -7.84 -17.67
CA LEU A 331 -1.33 -8.01 -18.76
C LEU A 331 -1.09 -7.03 -19.91
N GLU A 332 -0.54 -5.84 -19.68
CA GLU A 332 -0.16 -4.91 -20.75
C GLU A 332 0.96 -5.44 -21.67
N THR A 333 1.72 -6.45 -21.24
CA THR A 333 2.77 -7.04 -22.09
C THR A 333 2.23 -7.94 -23.21
N VAL A 334 0.93 -8.22 -23.18
CA VAL A 334 0.20 -8.98 -24.18
C VAL A 334 -1.09 -8.26 -24.55
N GLU A 335 -1.72 -8.66 -25.65
CA GLU A 335 -3.09 -8.26 -25.93
C GLU A 335 -4.01 -9.11 -25.05
N ALA A 336 -4.44 -8.53 -23.90
CA ALA A 336 -5.32 -9.23 -22.98
C ALA A 336 -6.67 -9.55 -23.64
N LYS A 337 -7.19 -10.76 -23.39
CA LYS A 337 -8.53 -11.14 -23.87
C LYS A 337 -9.58 -10.17 -23.33
N THR A 338 -10.59 -9.89 -24.13
CA THR A 338 -11.74 -9.07 -23.74
C THR A 338 -12.97 -9.93 -23.49
N ALA A 339 -13.86 -9.48 -22.61
CA ALA A 339 -15.15 -10.11 -22.37
C ALA A 339 -16.19 -9.06 -21.97
N ALA A 340 -17.47 -9.33 -22.25
CA ALA A 340 -18.54 -8.45 -21.83
C ALA A 340 -18.70 -8.44 -20.29
N ALA A 341 -19.12 -7.30 -19.77
CA ALA A 341 -19.42 -7.14 -18.35
C ALA A 341 -20.42 -8.18 -17.84
N ALA A 342 -20.19 -8.63 -16.62
CA ALA A 342 -21.04 -9.62 -15.95
C ALA A 342 -22.33 -9.01 -15.35
N SER A 343 -22.39 -7.69 -15.21
CA SER A 343 -23.55 -6.95 -14.70
C SER A 343 -23.58 -5.54 -15.28
N ASP A 344 -24.77 -4.94 -15.28
CA ASP A 344 -24.99 -3.56 -15.73
C ASP A 344 -24.78 -2.52 -14.60
N ASN A 345 -24.28 -2.96 -13.43
CA ASN A 345 -24.06 -2.05 -12.31
C ASN A 345 -22.98 -1.01 -12.65
N PRO A 346 -23.22 0.29 -12.35
CA PRO A 346 -22.21 1.33 -12.55
C PRO A 346 -20.96 1.05 -11.71
N VAL A 347 -19.81 0.95 -12.38
CA VAL A 347 -18.50 0.67 -11.77
C VAL A 347 -17.66 1.93 -11.73
N THR A 348 -16.98 2.16 -10.62
CA THR A 348 -15.95 3.21 -10.54
C THR A 348 -14.61 2.62 -10.09
N TYR A 349 -13.53 3.37 -10.36
CA TYR A 349 -12.16 2.96 -10.00
C TYR A 349 -11.55 3.93 -8.98
N ASP A 350 -11.04 3.34 -7.89
CA ASP A 350 -10.22 4.03 -6.89
C ASP A 350 -8.74 3.67 -7.11
N SER A 351 -7.96 4.65 -7.57
CA SER A 351 -6.52 4.51 -7.78
C SER A 351 -5.81 4.48 -6.43
N SER A 352 -5.64 3.31 -5.83
CA SER A 352 -4.99 3.22 -4.54
C SER A 352 -3.62 3.91 -4.54
N CYS A 353 -3.35 4.75 -3.54
CA CYS A 353 -2.18 5.64 -3.51
C CYS A 353 -0.83 4.90 -3.70
N HIS A 354 -0.65 3.72 -3.10
CA HIS A 354 0.58 2.96 -3.26
C HIS A 354 0.71 2.31 -4.64
N LEU A 355 -0.40 1.95 -5.29
CA LEU A 355 -0.39 1.49 -6.68
C LEU A 355 -0.04 2.64 -7.63
N LEU A 356 -0.61 3.83 -7.37
CA LEU A 356 -0.39 5.03 -8.18
C LEU A 356 1.00 5.62 -7.98
N TYR A 357 1.35 5.97 -6.72
CA TYR A 357 2.57 6.73 -6.42
C TYR A 357 3.76 5.87 -6.01
N GLY A 358 3.52 4.66 -5.52
CA GLY A 358 4.59 3.76 -5.06
C GLY A 358 5.04 2.75 -6.09
N GLN A 359 4.14 2.28 -6.94
CA GLN A 359 4.41 1.27 -7.96
C GLN A 359 4.20 1.78 -9.39
N HIS A 360 3.58 2.96 -9.58
CA HIS A 360 3.27 3.57 -10.88
C HIS A 360 2.48 2.63 -11.82
N ALA A 361 1.50 1.91 -11.27
CA ALA A 361 0.75 0.86 -11.96
C ALA A 361 -0.77 1.11 -12.04
N ALA A 362 -1.26 2.28 -11.63
CA ALA A 362 -2.70 2.57 -11.60
C ALA A 362 -3.32 2.61 -13.00
N ASP A 363 -2.61 3.16 -14.00
CA ASP A 363 -3.07 3.22 -15.39
C ASP A 363 -3.16 1.81 -16.00
N ALA A 364 -2.23 0.92 -15.66
CA ALA A 364 -2.26 -0.47 -16.10
C ALA A 364 -3.47 -1.22 -15.53
N SER A 365 -3.82 -0.97 -14.27
CA SER A 365 -5.05 -1.51 -13.68
C SER A 365 -6.30 -0.97 -14.36
N LEU A 366 -6.34 0.30 -14.74
CA LEU A 366 -7.45 0.89 -15.47
C LEU A 366 -7.58 0.28 -16.88
N LYS A 367 -6.46 0.09 -17.60
CA LYS A 367 -6.46 -0.61 -18.89
C LYS A 367 -6.94 -2.06 -18.78
N MET A 368 -6.53 -2.77 -17.72
CA MET A 368 -7.05 -4.11 -17.43
C MET A 368 -8.58 -4.10 -17.27
N MET A 369 -9.14 -3.11 -16.58
CA MET A 369 -10.60 -2.95 -16.43
C MET A 369 -11.28 -2.68 -17.78
N ASN A 370 -10.65 -1.92 -18.68
CA ASN A 370 -11.17 -1.64 -20.03
C ASN A 370 -11.23 -2.90 -20.92
N SER A 371 -10.59 -4.02 -20.52
CA SER A 371 -10.80 -5.32 -21.17
C SER A 371 -12.17 -5.94 -20.86
N VAL A 372 -12.89 -5.39 -19.88
CA VAL A 372 -14.31 -5.70 -19.63
C VAL A 372 -15.14 -4.75 -20.50
N THR A 373 -15.66 -5.28 -21.60
CA THR A 373 -16.46 -4.52 -22.58
C THR A 373 -17.90 -4.33 -22.10
N ASN A 374 -18.57 -3.29 -22.59
CA ASN A 374 -19.96 -2.94 -22.21
C ASN A 374 -20.16 -2.68 -20.70
N GLN A 375 -19.09 -2.36 -19.96
CA GLN A 375 -19.18 -1.97 -18.55
C GLN A 375 -19.56 -0.50 -18.46
N ASP A 376 -20.58 -0.19 -17.65
CA ASP A 376 -20.91 1.19 -17.30
C ASP A 376 -19.86 1.76 -16.33
N PHE A 377 -18.87 2.46 -16.87
CA PHE A 377 -17.83 3.11 -16.07
C PHE A 377 -18.20 4.57 -15.74
N VAL A 378 -18.33 4.85 -14.44
CA VAL A 378 -18.56 6.21 -13.93
C VAL A 378 -17.30 6.78 -13.29
N THR A 379 -17.03 8.05 -13.53
CA THR A 379 -15.83 8.71 -13.03
C THR A 379 -15.94 8.96 -11.53
N LEU A 380 -14.88 8.64 -10.79
CA LEU A 380 -14.71 9.01 -9.38
C LEU A 380 -13.85 10.28 -9.29
N GLU A 381 -14.46 11.38 -8.89
CA GLU A 381 -13.73 12.61 -8.59
C GLU A 381 -12.79 12.37 -7.40
N GLY A 382 -11.48 12.70 -7.56
CA GLY A 382 -10.47 12.42 -6.54
C GLY A 382 -10.18 10.93 -6.37
N SER A 383 -10.26 10.13 -7.44
CA SER A 383 -9.88 8.72 -7.44
C SER A 383 -8.46 8.50 -6.92
N GLU A 384 -7.55 9.44 -7.19
CA GLU A 384 -6.14 9.46 -6.80
C GLU A 384 -5.92 9.80 -5.31
N ARG A 385 -6.93 10.36 -4.62
CA ARG A 385 -6.82 10.74 -3.21
C ARG A 385 -6.80 9.50 -2.31
N CYS A 386 -6.04 9.60 -1.22
CA CYS A 386 -5.94 8.50 -0.24
C CYS A 386 -7.30 8.14 0.37
N CYS A 387 -7.53 6.85 0.62
CA CYS A 387 -8.72 6.36 1.32
C CYS A 387 -8.68 6.52 2.86
N GLY A 388 -7.55 7.00 3.42
CA GLY A 388 -7.35 7.14 4.86
C GLY A 388 -6.92 5.86 5.59
N GLY A 389 -6.80 4.71 4.90
CA GLY A 389 -6.54 3.40 5.55
C GLY A 389 -5.12 3.22 6.07
N ALA A 390 -4.11 3.45 5.22
CA ALA A 390 -2.67 3.39 5.52
C ALA A 390 -2.26 2.25 6.49
N GLY A 391 -2.65 1.04 6.15
CA GLY A 391 -2.39 -0.14 6.98
C GLY A 391 -3.22 -0.17 8.25
N ILE A 392 -2.63 0.24 9.37
CA ILE A 392 -3.28 0.29 10.70
C ILE A 392 -3.52 1.71 11.20
N TYR A 393 -3.24 2.71 10.37
CA TYR A 393 -3.39 4.12 10.72
C TYR A 393 -4.82 4.46 11.16
N ASN A 394 -5.81 3.87 10.52
CA ASN A 394 -7.23 4.01 10.85
C ASN A 394 -7.57 3.61 12.29
N LEU A 395 -6.80 2.74 12.91
CA LEU A 395 -6.96 2.33 14.31
C LEU A 395 -6.12 3.20 15.26
N LEU A 396 -5.03 3.79 14.79
CA LEU A 396 -4.14 4.65 15.58
C LEU A 396 -4.61 6.10 15.58
N GLU A 397 -4.94 6.64 14.41
CA GLU A 397 -5.37 8.03 14.16
C GLU A 397 -6.80 8.06 13.54
N PRO A 398 -7.83 7.57 14.27
CA PRO A 398 -9.16 7.35 13.72
C PRO A 398 -9.84 8.64 13.24
N ASP A 399 -9.58 9.78 13.91
CA ASP A 399 -10.23 11.05 13.57
C ASP A 399 -9.76 11.57 12.21
N LEU A 400 -8.45 11.59 11.96
CA LEU A 400 -7.89 11.98 10.66
C LEU A 400 -8.21 10.98 9.57
N SER A 401 -8.10 9.69 9.87
CA SER A 401 -8.50 8.62 8.96
C SER A 401 -9.96 8.75 8.54
N GLY A 402 -10.83 8.99 9.50
CA GLY A 402 -12.27 9.17 9.27
C GLY A 402 -12.59 10.41 8.44
N ALA A 403 -11.93 11.55 8.70
CA ALA A 403 -12.11 12.76 7.91
C ALA A 403 -11.73 12.55 6.43
N VAL A 404 -10.56 11.95 6.18
CA VAL A 404 -10.11 11.62 4.82
C VAL A 404 -11.05 10.62 4.14
N LEU A 405 -11.51 9.60 4.87
CA LEU A 405 -12.46 8.61 4.34
C LEU A 405 -13.80 9.25 3.96
N ASN A 406 -14.29 10.19 4.76
CA ASN A 406 -15.57 10.86 4.51
C ASN A 406 -15.57 11.64 3.19
N GLU A 407 -14.46 12.30 2.83
CA GLU A 407 -14.31 12.94 1.52
C GLU A 407 -14.42 11.92 0.38
N LYS A 408 -13.74 10.77 0.50
CA LYS A 408 -13.81 9.69 -0.47
C LYS A 408 -15.24 9.13 -0.59
N LEU A 409 -15.93 8.91 0.53
CA LEU A 409 -17.32 8.42 0.53
C LEU A 409 -18.30 9.43 -0.08
N ALA A 410 -18.07 10.72 0.11
CA ALA A 410 -18.87 11.78 -0.52
C ALA A 410 -18.71 11.75 -2.05
N ALA A 411 -17.49 11.59 -2.55
CA ALA A 411 -17.21 11.45 -3.98
C ALA A 411 -17.86 10.18 -4.57
N ILE A 412 -17.80 9.06 -3.86
CA ILE A 412 -18.45 7.79 -4.26
C ILE A 412 -19.98 7.96 -4.36
N ARG A 413 -20.61 8.59 -3.36
CA ARG A 413 -22.06 8.88 -3.44
C ARG A 413 -22.41 9.74 -4.65
N LYS A 414 -21.60 10.77 -4.90
CA LYS A 414 -21.80 11.70 -6.02
C LYS A 414 -21.67 11.00 -7.38
N SER A 415 -20.80 10.02 -7.50
CA SER A 415 -20.59 9.27 -8.75
C SER A 415 -21.76 8.37 -9.14
N GLY A 416 -22.60 7.97 -8.18
CA GLY A 416 -23.68 7.01 -8.40
C GLY A 416 -23.22 5.57 -8.59
N ALA A 417 -21.93 5.28 -8.37
CA ALA A 417 -21.37 3.93 -8.50
C ALA A 417 -21.98 2.96 -7.49
N GLN A 418 -22.29 1.76 -7.94
CA GLN A 418 -22.73 0.61 -7.12
C GLN A 418 -21.57 -0.35 -6.87
N VAL A 419 -20.55 -0.33 -7.70
CA VAL A 419 -19.34 -1.14 -7.58
C VAL A 419 -18.13 -0.23 -7.60
N LEU A 420 -17.22 -0.44 -6.65
CA LEU A 420 -15.92 0.25 -6.61
C LEU A 420 -14.81 -0.77 -6.72
N ALA A 421 -13.98 -0.60 -7.73
CA ALA A 421 -12.77 -1.39 -7.92
C ALA A 421 -11.54 -0.68 -7.34
N SER A 422 -10.76 -1.36 -6.50
CA SER A 422 -9.50 -0.84 -5.95
C SER A 422 -8.45 -1.93 -5.83
N GLY A 423 -7.26 -1.68 -6.37
CA GLY A 423 -6.14 -2.63 -6.44
C GLY A 423 -5.35 -2.78 -5.13
N ASN A 424 -6.00 -2.63 -3.97
CA ASN A 424 -5.33 -2.79 -2.68
C ASN A 424 -6.28 -3.26 -1.57
N PRO A 425 -6.00 -4.39 -0.90
CA PRO A 425 -6.85 -4.94 0.16
C PRO A 425 -7.14 -3.94 1.29
N GLY A 426 -6.15 -3.12 1.67
CA GLY A 426 -6.31 -2.10 2.71
C GLY A 426 -7.34 -1.03 2.32
N CYS A 427 -7.33 -0.56 1.06
CA CYS A 427 -8.31 0.38 0.55
C CYS A 427 -9.69 -0.26 0.43
N GLN A 428 -9.77 -1.51 -0.04
CA GLN A 428 -11.05 -2.25 -0.10
C GLN A 428 -11.70 -2.35 1.29
N MET A 429 -10.92 -2.74 2.30
CA MET A 429 -11.42 -2.82 3.68
C MET A 429 -11.84 -1.44 4.21
N GLN A 430 -11.02 -0.42 4.00
CA GLN A 430 -11.27 0.94 4.50
C GLN A 430 -12.53 1.55 3.91
N ILE A 431 -12.65 1.54 2.58
CA ILE A 431 -13.80 2.11 1.86
C ILE A 431 -15.05 1.27 2.14
N GLY A 432 -14.93 -0.07 2.11
CA GLY A 432 -16.04 -0.96 2.42
C GLY A 432 -16.56 -0.80 3.85
N ALA A 433 -15.67 -0.67 4.84
CA ALA A 433 -16.09 -0.41 6.23
C ALA A 433 -16.79 0.94 6.36
N GLY A 434 -16.25 1.99 5.73
CA GLY A 434 -16.88 3.30 5.72
C GLY A 434 -18.25 3.28 5.05
N ALA A 435 -18.39 2.61 3.91
CA ALA A 435 -19.67 2.45 3.22
C ALA A 435 -20.70 1.72 4.09
N LEU A 436 -20.31 0.60 4.72
CA LEU A 436 -21.17 -0.16 5.65
C LEU A 436 -21.68 0.71 6.81
N LEU A 437 -20.81 1.50 7.42
CA LEU A 437 -21.16 2.36 8.55
C LEU A 437 -21.99 3.58 8.14
N ALA A 438 -21.78 4.08 6.92
CA ALA A 438 -22.50 5.21 6.34
C ALA A 438 -23.81 4.79 5.65
N GLY A 439 -24.15 3.49 5.61
CA GLY A 439 -25.36 2.98 4.96
C GLY A 439 -25.35 3.16 3.43
N ILE A 440 -24.15 3.15 2.81
CA ILE A 440 -24.00 3.20 1.34
C ILE A 440 -24.03 1.77 0.84
N ASP A 441 -24.93 1.48 -0.09
CA ASP A 441 -24.96 0.19 -0.79
C ASP A 441 -23.88 0.18 -1.88
N LEU A 442 -22.72 -0.35 -1.52
CA LEU A 442 -21.51 -0.36 -2.37
C LEU A 442 -20.83 -1.72 -2.30
N VAL A 443 -20.67 -2.34 -3.44
CA VAL A 443 -19.80 -3.52 -3.60
C VAL A 443 -18.37 -3.04 -3.81
N VAL A 444 -17.42 -3.52 -3.01
CA VAL A 444 -16.00 -3.22 -3.18
C VAL A 444 -15.26 -4.47 -3.62
N CYS A 445 -14.52 -4.39 -4.73
CA CYS A 445 -13.82 -5.52 -5.34
C CYS A 445 -12.42 -5.12 -5.84
N HIS A 446 -11.67 -6.11 -6.30
CA HIS A 446 -10.41 -5.87 -7.00
C HIS A 446 -10.65 -5.77 -8.52
N PRO A 447 -9.93 -4.90 -9.27
CA PRO A 447 -10.04 -4.83 -10.73
C PRO A 447 -9.96 -6.19 -11.43
N VAL A 448 -9.06 -7.08 -10.99
CA VAL A 448 -8.93 -8.43 -11.56
C VAL A 448 -10.15 -9.33 -11.32
N GLU A 449 -10.95 -9.07 -10.28
CA GLU A 449 -12.19 -9.83 -10.01
C GLU A 449 -13.27 -9.50 -11.05
N LEU A 450 -13.34 -8.26 -11.52
CA LEU A 450 -14.26 -7.85 -12.60
C LEU A 450 -13.91 -8.57 -13.90
N LEU A 451 -12.64 -8.61 -14.25
CA LEU A 451 -12.18 -9.30 -15.46
C LEU A 451 -12.36 -10.83 -15.36
N ASP A 452 -12.05 -11.41 -14.20
CA ASP A 452 -12.27 -12.85 -13.92
C ASP A 452 -13.75 -13.24 -14.06
N GLU A 453 -14.65 -12.40 -13.56
CA GLU A 453 -16.09 -12.63 -13.63
C GLU A 453 -16.59 -12.52 -15.08
N ALA A 454 -16.15 -11.49 -15.81
CA ALA A 454 -16.45 -11.34 -17.24
C ALA A 454 -15.97 -12.56 -18.05
N TYR A 455 -14.75 -13.02 -17.83
CA TYR A 455 -14.22 -14.24 -18.48
C TYR A 455 -15.04 -15.49 -18.13
N ALA A 456 -15.47 -15.61 -16.88
CA ALA A 456 -16.28 -16.75 -16.45
C ALA A 456 -17.63 -16.80 -17.15
N GLN A 457 -18.34 -15.66 -17.26
CA GLN A 457 -19.63 -15.57 -17.94
C GLN A 457 -19.50 -15.79 -19.44
N ALA A 458 -18.49 -15.22 -20.09
CA ALA A 458 -18.21 -15.41 -21.50
C ALA A 458 -17.71 -16.83 -21.85
N GLY A 459 -17.51 -17.71 -20.87
CA GLY A 459 -17.03 -19.08 -21.11
C GLY A 459 -15.56 -19.15 -21.52
N VAL A 460 -14.76 -18.07 -21.35
CA VAL A 460 -13.36 -18.03 -21.78
C VAL A 460 -12.52 -19.13 -21.13
N TYR A 461 -12.92 -19.61 -19.96
CA TYR A 461 -12.26 -20.71 -19.26
C TYR A 461 -12.66 -22.12 -19.75
N LYS A 462 -13.73 -22.24 -20.57
CA LYS A 462 -14.28 -23.52 -21.05
C LYS A 462 -13.79 -23.89 -22.45
N ASN A 463 -13.28 -22.91 -23.21
CA ASN A 463 -12.91 -23.13 -24.59
C ASN A 463 -11.49 -23.60 -24.72
N ASN A 464 -11.26 -24.89 -24.67
CA ASN A 464 -10.21 -25.65 -25.38
C ASN A 464 -10.45 -27.16 -25.15
N GLU A 465 -11.50 -27.70 -25.73
CA GLU A 465 -11.54 -29.10 -26.17
C GLU A 465 -11.12 -29.23 -27.64
#